data_0c5dbd3fbb3ac44d100e1693d19a7896
#
_entry.id   0c5dbd3fbb3ac44d100e1693d19a7896
#
_cell.length_a   1.000
_cell.length_b   1.000
_cell.length_c   1.000
_cell.angle_alpha   90.00
_cell.angle_beta   90.00
_cell.angle_gamma   90.00
#
_symmetry.space_group_name_H-M   'P 1'
#
loop_
_entity.id
_entity.type
_entity.pdbx_description
1 polymer ?
#
loop_
_entity_poly.entity_id
_entity_poly.type
_entity_poly.pdbx_seq_one_letter_code
_entity_poly.pdbx_strand_id
1 'polypeptide(L)'
;MRKSILPITIFLILGLSVAICGAKIIDKIVAIVNGEIITLSELDRQRSRLRHETDTTTNPWGNGAKVFESRRVILDQLIEEKIIDQQCKKLAIRVSPRDIDAAIEDVKRMNAVSEEQLKMALMADGLSWEDYRQELVKQIQRARLASQVVRQEFAVDDERLKEFYLQHIERFKEPDQIRVSHILIVIPLDADDLLVEALRHTGEMILDKLSRGEDFGELARLYSDDASAKNGGDLGFFKRGELLPQIERITFNLHPGQFRDLIRTNMGFHIVKVTDRKEGRVIPYEEVMEKVRNQYTQEESRRLYKAWLQKVKERSFIEVKL
;
A
#
# COMPACT_ATOMS: atom_id res chain seq x y z
N MET A 1 60.98 37.17 78.89
CA MET A 1 60.79 36.19 77.87
C MET A 1 59.23 36.00 77.70
N ARG A 2 58.63 36.70 76.75
CA ARG A 2 57.19 36.66 76.48
C ARG A 2 56.94 35.85 75.19
N LYS A 3 56.26 34.75 75.32
CA LYS A 3 55.79 33.94 74.17
C LYS A 3 54.47 34.52 73.62
N SER A 4 54.50 34.97 72.38
CA SER A 4 53.32 35.44 71.67
C SER A 4 52.55 34.20 71.11
N ILE A 5 51.26 34.12 71.46
CA ILE A 5 50.37 33.14 70.94
C ILE A 5 49.53 33.83 69.85
N LEU A 6 49.64 33.33 68.62
CA LEU A 6 48.89 33.78 67.43
C LEU A 6 47.50 33.03 67.35
N PRO A 7 46.41 33.70 67.19
CA PRO A 7 45.11 33.01 67.04
C PRO A 7 44.95 32.55 65.59
N ILE A 8 44.64 31.29 65.45
CA ILE A 8 44.23 30.65 64.15
C ILE A 8 42.73 30.99 63.87
N THR A 9 42.47 31.82 62.88
CA THR A 9 41.14 32.16 62.42
C THR A 9 40.67 31.05 61.47
N ILE A 10 39.72 30.23 61.92
CA ILE A 10 39.08 29.22 61.08
C ILE A 10 38.05 29.91 60.20
N PHE A 11 38.29 29.94 58.87
CA PHE A 11 37.30 30.39 57.84
C PHE A 11 36.34 29.27 57.55
N LEU A 12 35.10 29.38 58.08
CA LEU A 12 34.03 28.45 57.77
C LEU A 12 33.45 28.79 56.39
N ILE A 13 33.86 28.04 55.36
CA ILE A 13 33.29 28.16 54.01
C ILE A 13 31.92 27.49 54.04
N LEU A 14 30.85 28.29 54.10
CA LEU A 14 29.49 27.85 53.95
C LEU A 14 29.25 27.51 52.48
N GLY A 15 29.31 26.23 52.14
CA GLY A 15 29.02 25.73 50.80
C GLY A 15 27.53 25.93 50.47
N LEU A 16 27.24 26.93 49.68
CA LEU A 16 25.90 27.15 49.12
C LEU A 16 25.63 26.09 48.06
N SER A 17 24.99 24.97 48.44
CA SER A 17 24.50 23.96 47.51
C SER A 17 23.36 24.56 46.70
N VAL A 18 23.65 25.03 45.50
CA VAL A 18 22.65 25.38 44.51
C VAL A 18 22.00 24.06 44.06
N ALA A 19 20.83 23.75 44.60
CA ALA A 19 19.95 22.70 44.06
C ALA A 19 19.57 23.11 42.64
N ILE A 20 20.17 22.47 41.63
CA ILE A 20 19.75 22.57 40.25
C ILE A 20 18.35 21.88 40.21
N CYS A 21 17.30 22.67 40.38
CA CYS A 21 15.95 22.25 40.14
C CYS A 21 15.86 21.92 38.62
N GLY A 22 16.02 20.63 38.27
CA GLY A 22 15.84 20.18 36.91
C GLY A 22 14.45 20.60 36.43
N ALA A 23 14.39 21.56 35.51
CA ALA A 23 13.15 21.98 34.90
C ALA A 23 12.52 20.73 34.24
N LYS A 24 11.47 20.19 34.88
CA LYS A 24 10.67 19.11 34.31
C LYS A 24 10.10 19.68 33.01
N ILE A 25 10.54 19.18 31.88
CA ILE A 25 10.03 19.58 30.57
C ILE A 25 8.55 19.27 30.60
N ILE A 26 7.71 20.31 30.72
CA ILE A 26 6.27 20.19 30.61
C ILE A 26 5.99 20.04 29.12
N ASP A 27 5.40 18.90 28.73
CA ASP A 27 5.06 18.60 27.34
C ASP A 27 4.10 19.67 26.79
N LYS A 28 4.36 20.16 25.56
CA LYS A 28 3.56 21.22 24.97
C LYS A 28 2.21 20.65 24.48
N ILE A 29 1.11 21.26 24.87
CA ILE A 29 -0.21 20.94 24.35
C ILE A 29 -0.33 21.48 22.91
N VAL A 30 -0.66 20.61 21.95
CA VAL A 30 -0.84 20.96 20.53
C VAL A 30 -2.32 20.96 20.10
N ALA A 31 -3.18 20.24 20.81
CA ALA A 31 -4.64 20.35 20.65
C ALA A 31 -5.38 19.92 21.91
N ILE A 32 -6.65 20.34 21.99
CA ILE A 32 -7.62 19.92 23.02
C ILE A 32 -8.86 19.42 22.28
N VAL A 33 -9.33 18.23 22.63
CA VAL A 33 -10.51 17.59 22.02
C VAL A 33 -11.49 17.20 23.13
N ASN A 34 -12.62 17.89 23.25
CA ASN A 34 -13.62 17.66 24.29
C ASN A 34 -13.03 17.61 25.71
N GLY A 35 -11.99 18.42 25.99
CA GLY A 35 -11.30 18.46 27.27
C GLY A 35 -10.13 17.48 27.43
N GLU A 36 -9.94 16.53 26.54
CA GLU A 36 -8.73 15.68 26.49
C GLU A 36 -7.63 16.37 25.67
N ILE A 37 -6.39 16.35 26.19
CA ILE A 37 -5.24 16.98 25.53
C ILE A 37 -4.55 16.05 24.56
N ILE A 38 -3.95 16.64 23.52
CA ILE A 38 -2.95 16.00 22.63
C ILE A 38 -1.66 16.79 22.80
N THR A 39 -0.55 16.08 23.07
CA THR A 39 0.74 16.71 23.35
C THR A 39 1.68 16.65 22.13
N LEU A 40 2.73 17.51 22.16
CA LEU A 40 3.76 17.52 21.15
C LEU A 40 4.51 16.18 21.10
N SER A 41 4.76 15.56 22.25
CA SER A 41 5.40 14.25 22.32
C SER A 41 4.57 13.15 21.69
N GLU A 42 3.23 13.19 21.81
CA GLU A 42 2.33 12.26 21.12
C GLU A 42 2.41 12.45 19.59
N LEU A 43 2.39 13.70 19.14
CA LEU A 43 2.51 14.05 17.72
C LEU A 43 3.85 13.60 17.12
N ASP A 44 4.97 13.88 17.80
CA ASP A 44 6.30 13.50 17.32
C ASP A 44 6.50 11.97 17.36
N ARG A 45 5.92 11.27 18.32
CA ARG A 45 5.91 9.80 18.41
C ARG A 45 5.16 9.17 17.22
N GLN A 46 3.98 9.68 16.91
CA GLN A 46 3.21 9.23 15.75
C GLN A 46 3.95 9.48 14.43
N ARG A 47 4.59 10.64 14.31
CA ARG A 47 5.43 10.97 13.16
C ARG A 47 6.61 10.00 12.98
N SER A 48 7.24 9.59 14.07
CA SER A 48 8.35 8.63 14.03
C SER A 48 7.87 7.25 13.61
N ARG A 49 6.71 6.78 14.09
CA ARG A 49 6.11 5.50 13.67
C ARG A 49 5.85 5.47 12.16
N LEU A 50 5.19 6.50 11.61
CA LEU A 50 4.90 6.59 10.17
C LEU A 50 6.17 6.61 9.31
N ARG A 51 7.27 7.19 9.80
CA ARG A 51 8.56 7.13 9.10
C ARG A 51 9.14 5.71 9.05
N HIS A 52 9.09 4.97 10.14
CA HIS A 52 9.57 3.59 10.18
C HIS A 52 8.76 2.69 9.25
N GLU A 53 7.44 2.83 9.21
CA GLU A 53 6.57 2.07 8.30
C GLU A 53 6.88 2.35 6.82
N THR A 54 7.21 3.59 6.45
CA THR A 54 7.58 3.95 5.07
C THR A 54 9.00 3.51 4.69
N ASP A 55 9.93 3.41 5.63
CA ASP A 55 11.29 2.94 5.37
C ASP A 55 11.38 1.41 5.23
N THR A 56 10.49 0.66 5.89
CA THR A 56 10.42 -0.83 5.78
C THR A 56 9.71 -1.31 4.52
N THR A 57 8.86 -0.50 3.91
CA THR A 57 8.26 -0.78 2.61
C THR A 57 9.15 -0.27 1.47
N THR A 58 10.38 -0.77 1.38
CA THR A 58 11.22 -0.57 0.20
C THR A 58 10.62 -1.35 -0.97
N ASN A 59 9.68 -0.72 -1.66
CA ASN A 59 9.32 -1.13 -3.01
C ASN A 59 10.44 -0.63 -3.95
N PRO A 60 11.29 -1.51 -4.53
CA PRO A 60 12.41 -1.10 -5.38
C PRO A 60 11.96 -0.36 -6.66
N TRP A 61 10.67 -0.38 -6.97
CA TRP A 61 10.07 0.21 -8.16
C TRP A 61 9.12 1.38 -7.85
N GLY A 62 8.92 1.71 -6.57
CA GLY A 62 8.13 2.86 -6.16
C GLY A 62 8.95 4.14 -6.28
N ASN A 63 8.56 5.06 -7.15
CA ASN A 63 8.89 6.46 -6.97
C ASN A 63 8.32 6.86 -5.61
N GLY A 64 9.14 6.67 -4.57
CA GLY A 64 8.83 7.12 -3.22
C GLY A 64 8.71 8.63 -3.23
N ALA A 65 7.56 9.15 -3.62
CA ALA A 65 7.12 10.42 -3.14
C ALA A 65 7.07 10.26 -1.62
N LYS A 66 8.15 10.68 -0.93
CA LYS A 66 8.16 10.90 0.51
C LYS A 66 7.06 11.93 0.76
N VAL A 67 5.85 11.43 0.98
CA VAL A 67 4.78 12.24 1.53
C VAL A 67 5.25 12.54 2.95
N PHE A 68 6.00 13.65 3.09
CA PHE A 68 6.22 14.24 4.39
C PHE A 68 4.84 14.69 4.85
N GLU A 69 4.13 13.78 5.53
CA GLU A 69 2.89 14.17 6.15
C GLU A 69 3.19 15.36 7.05
N SER A 70 2.58 16.48 6.73
CA SER A 70 2.80 17.72 7.49
C SER A 70 2.34 17.45 8.93
N ARG A 71 2.95 18.11 9.90
CA ARG A 71 2.50 18.03 11.31
C ARG A 71 0.98 18.21 11.43
N ARG A 72 0.40 18.96 10.54
CA ARG A 72 -1.04 19.21 10.50
C ARG A 72 -1.83 17.96 10.18
N VAL A 73 -1.42 17.17 9.19
CA VAL A 73 -2.11 15.92 8.80
C VAL A 73 -2.04 14.91 9.94
N ILE A 74 -0.86 14.75 10.56
CA ILE A 74 -0.69 13.85 11.71
C ILE A 74 -1.54 14.30 12.89
N LEU A 75 -1.62 15.60 13.16
CA LEU A 75 -2.46 16.13 14.22
C LEU A 75 -3.95 15.89 13.94
N ASP A 76 -4.40 16.07 12.71
CA ASP A 76 -5.78 15.81 12.32
C ASP A 76 -6.13 14.32 12.51
N GLN A 77 -5.22 13.40 12.23
CA GLN A 77 -5.38 11.97 12.53
C GLN A 77 -5.48 11.71 14.04
N LEU A 78 -4.60 12.29 14.86
CA LEU A 78 -4.66 12.15 16.32
C LEU A 78 -5.96 12.71 16.91
N ILE A 79 -6.47 13.82 16.36
CA ILE A 79 -7.77 14.39 16.74
C ILE A 79 -8.90 13.40 16.42
N GLU A 80 -8.90 12.81 15.23
CA GLU A 80 -9.89 11.81 14.83
C GLU A 80 -9.80 10.55 15.70
N GLU A 81 -8.61 10.05 15.99
CA GLU A 81 -8.40 8.93 16.90
C GLU A 81 -8.96 9.24 18.31
N LYS A 82 -8.69 10.43 18.85
CA LYS A 82 -9.19 10.86 20.15
C LYS A 82 -10.72 10.90 20.17
N ILE A 83 -11.35 11.42 19.12
CA ILE A 83 -12.81 11.45 18.98
C ILE A 83 -13.38 10.02 18.96
N ILE A 84 -12.78 9.12 18.17
CA ILE A 84 -13.21 7.72 18.06
C ILE A 84 -13.10 7.02 19.41
N ASP A 85 -11.98 7.19 20.12
CA ASP A 85 -11.78 6.61 21.46
C ASP A 85 -12.82 7.11 22.47
N GLN A 86 -13.17 8.41 22.42
CA GLN A 86 -14.23 8.98 23.22
C GLN A 86 -15.62 8.40 22.88
N GLN A 87 -15.90 8.17 21.60
CA GLN A 87 -17.16 7.53 21.19
C GLN A 87 -17.21 6.06 21.62
N CYS A 88 -16.10 5.33 21.55
CA CYS A 88 -16.02 3.97 22.09
C CYS A 88 -16.34 3.92 23.59
N LYS A 89 -15.80 4.87 24.36
CA LYS A 89 -16.10 5.01 25.80
C LYS A 89 -17.59 5.34 26.01
N LYS A 90 -18.11 6.34 25.30
CA LYS A 90 -19.51 6.80 25.40
C LYS A 90 -20.53 5.71 25.09
N LEU A 91 -20.26 4.90 24.07
CA LEU A 91 -21.11 3.79 23.64
C LEU A 91 -20.80 2.47 24.37
N ALA A 92 -19.93 2.50 25.39
CA ALA A 92 -19.51 1.34 26.18
C ALA A 92 -19.06 0.15 25.32
N ILE A 93 -18.30 0.41 24.25
CA ILE A 93 -17.76 -0.65 23.40
C ILE A 93 -16.70 -1.45 24.19
N ARG A 94 -17.07 -2.66 24.59
CA ARG A 94 -16.19 -3.52 25.38
C ARG A 94 -15.48 -4.54 24.52
N VAL A 95 -14.26 -4.90 24.92
CA VAL A 95 -13.45 -5.97 24.32
C VAL A 95 -13.09 -6.95 25.43
N SER A 96 -13.38 -8.22 25.25
CA SER A 96 -13.03 -9.26 26.22
C SER A 96 -11.62 -9.77 25.99
N PRO A 97 -10.97 -10.40 27.01
CA PRO A 97 -9.68 -11.08 26.79
C PRO A 97 -9.72 -12.11 25.65
N ARG A 98 -10.84 -12.82 25.50
CA ARG A 98 -11.04 -13.79 24.40
C ARG A 98 -11.00 -13.14 23.02
N ASP A 99 -11.54 -11.93 22.89
CA ASP A 99 -11.48 -11.20 21.61
C ASP A 99 -10.03 -10.87 21.23
N ILE A 100 -9.22 -10.49 22.22
CA ILE A 100 -7.80 -10.17 22.03
C ILE A 100 -7.03 -11.42 21.63
N ASP A 101 -7.24 -12.52 22.36
CA ASP A 101 -6.57 -13.80 22.09
C ASP A 101 -6.95 -14.33 20.69
N ALA A 102 -8.22 -14.21 20.29
CA ALA A 102 -8.66 -14.56 18.94
C ALA A 102 -7.98 -13.69 17.87
N ALA A 103 -7.86 -12.37 18.09
CA ALA A 103 -7.17 -11.48 17.15
C ALA A 103 -5.68 -11.84 17.03
N ILE A 104 -5.01 -12.22 18.13
CA ILE A 104 -3.61 -12.68 18.12
C ILE A 104 -3.49 -13.97 17.30
N GLU A 105 -4.39 -14.95 17.50
CA GLU A 105 -4.39 -16.18 16.71
C GLU A 105 -4.62 -15.92 15.22
N ASP A 106 -5.49 -14.97 14.87
CA ASP A 106 -5.70 -14.57 13.48
C ASP A 106 -4.43 -13.97 12.86
N VAL A 107 -3.73 -13.09 13.58
CA VAL A 107 -2.45 -12.52 13.13
C VAL A 107 -1.39 -13.61 12.94
N LYS A 108 -1.26 -14.54 13.88
CA LYS A 108 -0.33 -15.66 13.78
C LYS A 108 -0.63 -16.54 12.56
N ARG A 109 -1.91 -16.85 12.33
CA ARG A 109 -2.35 -17.64 11.18
C ARG A 109 -2.08 -16.96 9.84
N MET A 110 -2.41 -15.66 9.73
CA MET A 110 -2.24 -14.89 8.50
C MET A 110 -0.77 -14.74 8.10
N ASN A 111 0.13 -14.63 9.09
CA ASN A 111 1.56 -14.46 8.85
C ASN A 111 2.35 -15.78 8.94
N ALA A 112 1.69 -16.91 9.24
CA ALA A 112 2.30 -18.22 9.42
C ALA A 112 3.45 -18.21 10.48
N VAL A 113 3.26 -17.49 11.61
CA VAL A 113 4.24 -17.33 12.68
C VAL A 113 3.74 -17.90 14.01
N SER A 114 4.69 -18.33 14.89
CA SER A 114 4.38 -18.66 16.28
C SER A 114 4.24 -17.42 17.15
N GLU A 115 3.71 -17.61 18.38
CA GLU A 115 3.61 -16.50 19.33
C GLU A 115 4.98 -15.95 19.74
N GLU A 116 6.00 -16.83 19.87
CA GLU A 116 7.37 -16.44 20.17
C GLU A 116 7.98 -15.61 19.03
N GLN A 117 7.74 -16.04 17.79
CA GLN A 117 8.21 -15.28 16.60
C GLN A 117 7.52 -13.92 16.51
N LEU A 118 6.21 -13.85 16.79
CA LEU A 118 5.48 -12.58 16.84
C LEU A 118 6.03 -11.67 17.94
N LYS A 119 6.27 -12.19 19.15
CA LYS A 119 6.87 -11.41 20.26
C LYS A 119 8.27 -10.90 19.91
N MET A 120 9.09 -11.71 19.25
CA MET A 120 10.43 -11.29 18.81
C MET A 120 10.36 -10.17 17.76
N ALA A 121 9.45 -10.27 16.79
CA ALA A 121 9.25 -9.23 15.79
C ALA A 121 8.80 -7.90 16.43
N LEU A 122 7.82 -7.94 17.34
CA LEU A 122 7.36 -6.76 18.07
C LEU A 122 8.48 -6.11 18.88
N MET A 123 9.31 -6.91 19.57
CA MET A 123 10.46 -6.41 20.33
C MET A 123 11.51 -5.75 19.40
N ALA A 124 11.73 -6.30 18.22
CA ALA A 124 12.62 -5.69 17.21
C ALA A 124 12.11 -4.32 16.75
N ASP A 125 10.78 -4.15 16.68
CA ASP A 125 10.10 -2.89 16.35
C ASP A 125 9.96 -1.96 17.58
N GLY A 126 10.49 -2.35 18.74
CA GLY A 126 10.45 -1.55 19.98
C GLY A 126 9.09 -1.54 20.67
N LEU A 127 8.20 -2.49 20.34
CA LEU A 127 6.87 -2.60 20.92
C LEU A 127 6.81 -3.74 21.97
N SER A 128 6.35 -3.43 23.18
CA SER A 128 6.14 -4.47 24.19
C SER A 128 4.89 -5.31 23.85
N TRP A 129 4.87 -6.57 24.36
CA TRP A 129 3.70 -7.43 24.21
C TRP A 129 2.42 -6.82 24.80
N GLU A 130 2.55 -6.13 25.92
CA GLU A 130 1.42 -5.49 26.59
C GLU A 130 0.90 -4.30 25.79
N ASP A 131 1.81 -3.45 25.24
CA ASP A 131 1.42 -2.33 24.38
C ASP A 131 0.71 -2.83 23.11
N TYR A 132 1.21 -3.94 22.52
CA TYR A 132 0.57 -4.58 21.39
C TYR A 132 -0.85 -5.05 21.71
N ARG A 133 -1.05 -5.71 22.86
CA ARG A 133 -2.39 -6.12 23.30
C ARG A 133 -3.32 -4.93 23.52
N GLN A 134 -2.82 -3.85 24.08
CA GLN A 134 -3.60 -2.61 24.23
C GLN A 134 -3.97 -1.97 22.89
N GLU A 135 -3.07 -2.01 21.92
CA GLU A 135 -3.37 -1.53 20.56
C GLU A 135 -4.43 -2.42 19.88
N LEU A 136 -4.37 -3.74 20.03
CA LEU A 136 -5.43 -4.63 19.57
C LEU A 136 -6.79 -4.32 20.20
N VAL A 137 -6.83 -3.99 21.50
CA VAL A 137 -8.09 -3.54 22.17
C VAL A 137 -8.66 -2.34 21.42
N LYS A 138 -7.86 -1.31 21.15
CA LYS A 138 -8.31 -0.11 20.43
C LYS A 138 -8.79 -0.46 19.02
N GLN A 139 -8.05 -1.28 18.28
CA GLN A 139 -8.43 -1.69 16.93
C GLN A 139 -9.77 -2.43 16.92
N ILE A 140 -9.97 -3.38 17.84
CA ILE A 140 -11.23 -4.12 17.97
C ILE A 140 -12.38 -3.17 18.37
N GLN A 141 -12.15 -2.24 19.30
CA GLN A 141 -13.15 -1.23 19.69
C GLN A 141 -13.56 -0.38 18.49
N ARG A 142 -12.61 0.13 17.72
CA ARG A 142 -12.87 0.94 16.52
C ARG A 142 -13.63 0.15 15.46
N ALA A 143 -13.26 -1.11 15.21
CA ALA A 143 -13.96 -1.98 14.28
C ALA A 143 -15.42 -2.26 14.72
N ARG A 144 -15.65 -2.51 16.01
CA ARG A 144 -17.00 -2.68 16.59
C ARG A 144 -17.84 -1.42 16.49
N LEU A 145 -17.24 -0.27 16.79
CA LEU A 145 -17.89 1.04 16.65
C LEU A 145 -18.31 1.27 15.19
N ALA A 146 -17.41 1.08 14.23
CA ALA A 146 -17.69 1.21 12.81
C ALA A 146 -18.84 0.28 12.38
N SER A 147 -18.79 -0.98 12.79
CA SER A 147 -19.86 -1.95 12.51
C SER A 147 -21.21 -1.54 13.12
N GLN A 148 -21.21 -1.01 14.35
CA GLN A 148 -22.43 -0.54 15.00
C GLN A 148 -23.03 0.68 14.29
N VAL A 149 -22.22 1.65 13.91
CA VAL A 149 -22.63 2.84 13.15
C VAL A 149 -23.25 2.45 11.82
N VAL A 150 -22.57 1.55 11.08
CA VAL A 150 -23.06 1.09 9.77
C VAL A 150 -24.39 0.35 9.90
N ARG A 151 -24.52 -0.57 10.86
CA ARG A 151 -25.75 -1.37 11.03
C ARG A 151 -27.01 -0.53 11.30
N GLN A 152 -26.88 0.66 11.86
CA GLN A 152 -28.02 1.53 12.16
C GLN A 152 -28.58 2.23 10.92
N GLU A 153 -27.77 2.44 9.88
CA GLU A 153 -28.14 3.21 8.69
C GLU A 153 -28.12 2.39 7.40
N PHE A 154 -27.71 1.12 7.47
CA PHE A 154 -27.44 0.31 6.29
C PHE A 154 -28.47 -0.81 6.07
N ALA A 155 -29.23 -0.67 4.99
CA ALA A 155 -30.06 -1.75 4.44
C ALA A 155 -29.61 -2.05 3.01
N VAL A 156 -29.25 -3.29 2.74
CA VAL A 156 -28.96 -3.77 1.38
C VAL A 156 -30.23 -4.33 0.79
N ASP A 157 -30.72 -3.70 -0.27
CA ASP A 157 -31.76 -4.26 -1.12
C ASP A 157 -31.21 -4.58 -2.52
N ASP A 158 -31.86 -5.47 -3.23
CA ASP A 158 -31.42 -5.93 -4.55
C ASP A 158 -31.50 -4.80 -5.60
N GLU A 159 -32.36 -3.82 -5.42
CA GLU A 159 -32.50 -2.69 -6.34
C GLU A 159 -31.24 -1.82 -6.31
N ARG A 160 -30.76 -1.48 -5.11
CA ARG A 160 -29.50 -0.74 -4.94
C ARG A 160 -28.29 -1.50 -5.42
N LEU A 161 -28.26 -2.82 -5.27
CA LEU A 161 -27.17 -3.65 -5.81
C LEU A 161 -27.15 -3.61 -7.33
N LYS A 162 -28.31 -3.70 -7.98
CA LYS A 162 -28.41 -3.59 -9.44
C LYS A 162 -28.02 -2.20 -9.93
N GLU A 163 -28.47 -1.16 -9.25
CA GLU A 163 -28.06 0.22 -9.55
C GLU A 163 -26.54 0.39 -9.46
N PHE A 164 -25.93 -0.08 -8.37
CA PHE A 164 -24.47 -0.05 -8.19
C PHE A 164 -23.76 -0.81 -9.31
N TYR A 165 -24.23 -2.00 -9.67
CA TYR A 165 -23.67 -2.78 -10.77
C TYR A 165 -23.71 -1.99 -12.09
N LEU A 166 -24.84 -1.36 -12.42
CA LEU A 166 -24.99 -0.57 -13.65
C LEU A 166 -24.08 0.67 -13.66
N GLN A 167 -23.96 1.36 -12.52
CA GLN A 167 -23.08 2.52 -12.39
C GLN A 167 -21.58 2.17 -12.47
N HIS A 168 -21.22 0.91 -12.17
CA HIS A 168 -19.84 0.45 -12.13
C HIS A 168 -19.58 -0.74 -13.07
N ILE A 169 -20.32 -0.81 -14.17
CA ILE A 169 -20.35 -1.97 -15.10
C ILE A 169 -18.94 -2.38 -15.59
N GLU A 170 -18.05 -1.41 -15.78
CA GLU A 170 -16.66 -1.67 -16.20
C GLU A 170 -15.84 -2.47 -15.18
N ARG A 171 -16.23 -2.47 -13.88
CA ARG A 171 -15.60 -3.30 -12.84
C ARG A 171 -16.01 -4.76 -12.89
N PHE A 172 -17.08 -5.04 -13.65
CA PHE A 172 -17.69 -6.34 -13.82
C PHE A 172 -17.59 -6.82 -15.27
N LYS A 173 -16.60 -6.33 -15.98
CA LYS A 173 -16.25 -6.75 -17.34
C LYS A 173 -15.05 -7.68 -17.32
N GLU A 174 -15.13 -8.75 -18.07
CA GLU A 174 -13.93 -9.54 -18.39
C GLU A 174 -13.00 -8.66 -19.24
N PRO A 175 -11.70 -8.64 -18.94
CA PRO A 175 -10.78 -7.84 -19.74
C PRO A 175 -10.63 -8.43 -21.15
N ASP A 176 -10.41 -7.55 -22.14
CA ASP A 176 -9.98 -7.96 -23.46
C ASP A 176 -8.67 -8.75 -23.35
N GLN A 177 -8.55 -9.79 -24.18
CA GLN A 177 -7.34 -10.60 -24.30
C GLN A 177 -6.89 -10.64 -25.76
N ILE A 178 -5.58 -10.63 -25.96
CA ILE A 178 -4.96 -10.82 -27.27
C ILE A 178 -4.06 -12.04 -27.23
N ARG A 179 -4.09 -12.86 -28.26
CA ARG A 179 -3.11 -13.93 -28.46
C ARG A 179 -1.95 -13.38 -29.27
N VAL A 180 -0.77 -13.51 -28.70
CA VAL A 180 0.45 -12.91 -29.26
C VAL A 180 1.41 -14.00 -29.66
N SER A 181 1.98 -13.88 -30.85
CA SER A 181 3.20 -14.58 -31.25
C SER A 181 4.34 -13.59 -31.39
N HIS A 182 5.56 -14.01 -31.07
CA HIS A 182 6.73 -13.16 -31.22
C HIS A 182 7.92 -13.89 -31.86
N ILE A 183 8.81 -13.11 -32.44
CA ILE A 183 10.16 -13.51 -32.83
C ILE A 183 11.11 -12.66 -32.01
N LEU A 184 11.93 -13.28 -31.16
CA LEU A 184 12.95 -12.61 -30.37
C LEU A 184 14.33 -12.84 -30.99
N ILE A 185 15.07 -11.77 -31.23
CA ILE A 185 16.47 -11.76 -31.57
C ILE A 185 17.22 -11.22 -30.36
N VAL A 186 17.84 -12.09 -29.59
CA VAL A 186 18.55 -11.74 -28.36
C VAL A 186 19.80 -10.91 -28.67
N ILE A 187 20.03 -9.88 -27.87
CA ILE A 187 21.26 -9.09 -27.90
C ILE A 187 22.07 -9.47 -26.67
N PRO A 188 23.26 -10.09 -26.84
CA PRO A 188 24.16 -10.35 -25.73
C PRO A 188 24.51 -9.11 -24.94
N LEU A 189 24.71 -9.24 -23.61
CA LEU A 189 25.02 -8.10 -22.72
C LEU A 189 26.34 -7.41 -23.07
N ASP A 190 27.27 -8.14 -23.68
CA ASP A 190 28.61 -7.69 -24.14
C ASP A 190 28.66 -7.36 -25.64
N ALA A 191 27.50 -7.27 -26.31
CA ALA A 191 27.40 -6.94 -27.71
C ALA A 191 27.93 -5.52 -27.99
N ASP A 192 28.85 -5.40 -28.93
CA ASP A 192 29.29 -4.11 -29.47
C ASP A 192 28.26 -3.53 -30.47
N ASP A 193 28.44 -2.29 -30.86
CA ASP A 193 27.52 -1.59 -31.76
C ASP A 193 27.42 -2.27 -33.14
N LEU A 194 28.47 -2.90 -33.61
CA LEU A 194 28.48 -3.62 -34.89
C LEU A 194 27.61 -4.85 -34.84
N LEU A 195 27.70 -5.63 -33.76
CA LEU A 195 26.85 -6.81 -33.56
C LEU A 195 25.38 -6.39 -33.39
N VAL A 196 25.11 -5.34 -32.60
CA VAL A 196 23.73 -4.81 -32.42
C VAL A 196 23.13 -4.41 -33.77
N GLU A 197 23.91 -3.76 -34.63
CA GLU A 197 23.45 -3.36 -35.97
C GLU A 197 23.22 -4.57 -36.89
N ALA A 198 24.08 -5.59 -36.84
CA ALA A 198 23.88 -6.82 -37.57
C ALA A 198 22.60 -7.58 -37.15
N LEU A 199 22.32 -7.63 -35.85
CA LEU A 199 21.09 -8.22 -35.30
C LEU A 199 19.83 -7.40 -35.67
N ARG A 200 19.94 -6.08 -35.70
CA ARG A 200 18.89 -5.20 -36.20
C ARG A 200 18.56 -5.48 -37.66
N HIS A 201 19.61 -5.60 -38.50
CA HIS A 201 19.46 -5.94 -39.93
C HIS A 201 18.82 -7.32 -40.14
N THR A 202 19.14 -8.30 -39.29
CA THR A 202 18.45 -9.60 -39.28
C THR A 202 16.96 -9.43 -39.01
N GLY A 203 16.57 -8.61 -38.04
CA GLY A 203 15.17 -8.30 -37.78
C GLY A 203 14.46 -7.63 -38.95
N GLU A 204 15.11 -6.68 -39.62
CA GLU A 204 14.59 -6.02 -40.83
C GLU A 204 14.39 -7.00 -41.99
N MET A 205 15.33 -7.91 -42.19
CA MET A 205 15.22 -8.99 -43.20
C MET A 205 13.99 -9.89 -42.90
N ILE A 206 13.73 -10.21 -41.62
CA ILE A 206 12.55 -11.01 -41.22
C ILE A 206 11.28 -10.22 -41.51
N LEU A 207 11.24 -8.91 -41.21
CA LEU A 207 10.10 -8.05 -41.51
C LEU A 207 9.83 -7.98 -43.03
N ASP A 208 10.87 -7.88 -43.87
CA ASP A 208 10.73 -7.91 -45.32
C ASP A 208 10.11 -9.23 -45.79
N LYS A 209 10.57 -10.38 -45.27
CA LYS A 209 9.99 -11.70 -45.55
C LYS A 209 8.50 -11.79 -45.14
N LEU A 210 8.17 -11.31 -43.94
CA LEU A 210 6.79 -11.22 -43.45
C LEU A 210 5.92 -10.34 -44.37
N SER A 211 6.43 -9.21 -44.83
CA SER A 211 5.74 -8.31 -45.75
C SER A 211 5.46 -8.95 -47.11
N ARG A 212 6.30 -9.90 -47.55
CA ARG A 212 6.12 -10.70 -48.75
C ARG A 212 5.18 -11.89 -48.57
N GLY A 213 4.65 -12.08 -47.32
CA GLY A 213 3.68 -13.10 -47.01
C GLY A 213 4.26 -14.43 -46.54
N GLU A 214 5.57 -14.49 -46.20
CA GLU A 214 6.12 -15.69 -45.56
C GLU A 214 5.45 -15.97 -44.22
N ASP A 215 5.34 -17.24 -43.83
CA ASP A 215 4.65 -17.64 -42.60
C ASP A 215 5.41 -17.20 -41.37
N PHE A 216 4.71 -16.52 -40.43
CA PHE A 216 5.29 -16.03 -39.20
C PHE A 216 5.84 -17.14 -38.31
N GLY A 217 5.11 -18.26 -38.22
CA GLY A 217 5.50 -19.40 -37.40
C GLY A 217 6.76 -20.10 -37.91
N GLU A 218 6.90 -20.21 -39.23
CA GLU A 218 8.14 -20.76 -39.84
C GLU A 218 9.33 -19.84 -39.60
N LEU A 219 9.15 -18.52 -39.76
CA LEU A 219 10.20 -17.57 -39.48
C LEU A 219 10.56 -17.55 -37.99
N ALA A 220 9.59 -17.71 -37.10
CA ALA A 220 9.83 -17.84 -35.65
C ALA A 220 10.66 -19.09 -35.34
N ARG A 221 10.37 -20.23 -35.97
CA ARG A 221 11.18 -21.48 -35.81
C ARG A 221 12.60 -21.33 -36.26
N LEU A 222 12.82 -20.53 -37.32
CA LEU A 222 14.13 -20.38 -37.95
C LEU A 222 15.01 -19.33 -37.26
N TYR A 223 14.41 -18.25 -36.75
CA TYR A 223 15.16 -17.06 -36.36
C TYR A 223 14.93 -16.62 -34.90
N SER A 224 13.94 -17.17 -34.20
CA SER A 224 13.67 -16.73 -32.81
C SER A 224 14.57 -17.46 -31.82
N ASP A 225 15.20 -16.70 -30.95
CA ASP A 225 15.99 -17.20 -29.83
C ASP A 225 15.11 -17.56 -28.60
N ASP A 226 13.79 -17.32 -28.66
CA ASP A 226 12.88 -17.62 -27.57
C ASP A 226 12.46 -19.08 -27.56
N ALA A 227 12.16 -19.61 -26.36
CA ALA A 227 11.70 -20.99 -26.19
C ALA A 227 10.39 -21.31 -26.96
N SER A 228 9.57 -20.29 -27.22
CA SER A 228 8.34 -20.40 -28.01
C SER A 228 8.57 -20.63 -29.50
N ALA A 229 9.79 -20.46 -29.99
CA ALA A 229 10.19 -20.66 -31.41
C ALA A 229 9.68 -21.99 -31.98
N LYS A 230 9.84 -23.09 -31.23
CA LYS A 230 9.36 -24.43 -31.59
C LYS A 230 7.85 -24.50 -31.83
N ASN A 231 7.07 -23.61 -31.19
CA ASN A 231 5.63 -23.48 -31.33
C ASN A 231 5.25 -22.32 -32.29
N GLY A 232 6.19 -21.88 -33.19
CA GLY A 232 5.93 -20.76 -34.10
C GLY A 232 5.86 -19.40 -33.40
N GLY A 233 6.49 -19.26 -32.22
CA GLY A 233 6.54 -18.03 -31.44
C GLY A 233 5.29 -17.75 -30.63
N ASP A 234 4.33 -18.67 -30.55
CA ASP A 234 3.05 -18.47 -29.83
C ASP A 234 3.28 -18.41 -28.33
N LEU A 235 2.88 -17.28 -27.72
CA LEU A 235 2.94 -17.02 -26.29
C LEU A 235 1.59 -17.22 -25.58
N GLY A 236 0.50 -17.45 -26.32
CA GLY A 236 -0.85 -17.56 -25.76
C GLY A 236 -1.55 -16.22 -25.57
N PHE A 237 -2.60 -16.22 -24.73
CA PHE A 237 -3.43 -15.06 -24.46
C PHE A 237 -2.90 -14.22 -23.31
N PHE A 238 -2.94 -12.89 -23.51
CA PHE A 238 -2.54 -11.89 -22.53
C PHE A 238 -3.63 -10.84 -22.31
N LYS A 239 -3.79 -10.41 -21.07
CA LYS A 239 -4.56 -9.24 -20.66
C LYS A 239 -3.65 -8.01 -20.61
N ARG A 240 -4.25 -6.81 -20.53
CA ARG A 240 -3.49 -5.60 -20.25
C ARG A 240 -2.75 -5.71 -18.92
N GLY A 241 -1.51 -5.26 -18.89
CA GLY A 241 -0.60 -5.33 -17.74
C GLY A 241 0.24 -6.60 -17.63
N GLU A 242 0.04 -7.60 -18.51
CA GLU A 242 0.79 -8.88 -18.50
C GLU A 242 1.97 -8.91 -19.49
N LEU A 243 2.04 -7.96 -20.41
CA LEU A 243 3.15 -7.81 -21.36
C LEU A 243 4.10 -6.68 -20.96
N LEU A 244 5.32 -6.72 -21.48
CA LEU A 244 6.24 -5.59 -21.33
C LEU A 244 5.59 -4.31 -21.89
N PRO A 245 5.68 -3.15 -21.21
CA PRO A 245 4.95 -1.92 -21.60
C PRO A 245 5.21 -1.48 -23.06
N GLN A 246 6.42 -1.71 -23.57
CA GLN A 246 6.79 -1.37 -24.96
C GLN A 246 6.04 -2.26 -25.96
N ILE A 247 5.89 -3.55 -25.65
CA ILE A 247 5.18 -4.53 -26.46
C ILE A 247 3.67 -4.32 -26.33
N GLU A 248 3.17 -4.16 -25.10
CA GLU A 248 1.75 -4.00 -24.82
C GLU A 248 1.12 -2.84 -25.57
N ARG A 249 1.76 -1.66 -25.53
CA ARG A 249 1.28 -0.45 -26.20
C ARG A 249 1.07 -0.63 -27.71
N ILE A 250 1.85 -1.52 -28.33
CA ILE A 250 1.77 -1.80 -29.75
C ILE A 250 0.73 -2.89 -30.00
N THR A 251 0.84 -4.03 -29.32
CA THR A 251 0.04 -5.23 -29.61
C THR A 251 -1.44 -5.04 -29.36
N PHE A 252 -1.85 -4.32 -28.32
CA PHE A 252 -3.27 -4.08 -28.06
C PHE A 252 -3.97 -3.18 -29.08
N ASN A 253 -3.22 -2.48 -29.94
CA ASN A 253 -3.74 -1.69 -31.06
C ASN A 253 -3.74 -2.45 -32.40
N LEU A 254 -3.25 -3.69 -32.43
CA LEU A 254 -3.25 -4.53 -33.64
C LEU A 254 -4.53 -5.35 -33.75
N HIS A 255 -4.97 -5.57 -34.98
CA HIS A 255 -6.00 -6.54 -35.30
C HIS A 255 -5.42 -7.94 -35.48
N PRO A 256 -6.20 -9.00 -35.30
CA PRO A 256 -5.77 -10.36 -35.63
C PRO A 256 -5.17 -10.46 -37.04
N GLY A 257 -4.03 -11.14 -37.14
CA GLY A 257 -3.24 -11.27 -38.37
C GLY A 257 -2.19 -10.17 -38.57
N GLN A 258 -2.32 -9.04 -37.90
CA GLN A 258 -1.33 -7.94 -38.03
C GLN A 258 -0.08 -8.20 -37.20
N PHE A 259 1.06 -7.78 -37.73
CA PHE A 259 2.33 -7.71 -37.03
C PHE A 259 2.88 -6.28 -37.08
N ARG A 260 3.86 -6.00 -36.24
CA ARG A 260 4.54 -4.69 -36.18
C ARG A 260 6.03 -4.81 -36.14
N ASP A 261 6.64 -3.66 -36.41
CA ASP A 261 8.05 -3.39 -36.57
C ASP A 261 8.90 -3.85 -35.39
N LEU A 262 10.21 -3.76 -35.59
CA LEU A 262 11.21 -4.15 -34.63
C LEU A 262 11.13 -3.36 -33.34
N ILE A 263 10.75 -4.00 -32.25
CA ILE A 263 10.62 -3.40 -30.93
C ILE A 263 11.89 -3.70 -30.13
N ARG A 264 12.63 -2.67 -29.74
CA ARG A 264 13.79 -2.81 -28.86
C ARG A 264 13.36 -2.95 -27.40
N THR A 265 13.90 -3.97 -26.72
CA THR A 265 13.81 -4.14 -25.27
C THR A 265 15.19 -4.41 -24.68
N ASN A 266 15.28 -4.61 -23.37
CA ASN A 266 16.53 -4.99 -22.71
C ASN A 266 17.02 -6.40 -23.11
N MET A 267 16.13 -7.26 -23.62
CA MET A 267 16.48 -8.61 -24.07
C MET A 267 17.01 -8.65 -25.51
N GLY A 268 16.56 -7.73 -26.35
CA GLY A 268 16.88 -7.73 -27.76
C GLY A 268 15.82 -7.05 -28.62
N PHE A 269 15.72 -7.49 -29.87
CA PHE A 269 14.71 -7.04 -30.83
C PHE A 269 13.55 -8.03 -30.87
N HIS A 270 12.33 -7.52 -30.88
CA HIS A 270 11.12 -8.31 -30.99
C HIS A 270 10.30 -7.90 -32.20
N ILE A 271 9.82 -8.89 -32.93
CA ILE A 271 8.76 -8.75 -33.93
C ILE A 271 7.53 -9.43 -33.34
N VAL A 272 6.41 -8.72 -33.25
CA VAL A 272 5.20 -9.21 -32.60
C VAL A 272 4.04 -9.29 -33.58
N LYS A 273 3.23 -10.34 -33.47
CA LYS A 273 2.02 -10.55 -34.24
C LYS A 273 0.85 -10.85 -33.29
N VAL A 274 -0.28 -10.21 -33.50
CA VAL A 274 -1.53 -10.61 -32.85
C VAL A 274 -2.20 -11.68 -33.72
N THR A 275 -2.40 -12.86 -33.18
CA THR A 275 -3.00 -13.99 -33.91
C THR A 275 -4.48 -14.14 -33.66
N ASP A 276 -4.95 -13.70 -32.47
CA ASP A 276 -6.35 -13.78 -32.09
C ASP A 276 -6.68 -12.67 -31.06
N ARG A 277 -7.97 -12.34 -30.93
CA ARG A 277 -8.47 -11.37 -29.93
C ARG A 277 -9.76 -11.89 -29.35
N LYS A 278 -9.84 -11.89 -28.03
CA LYS A 278 -11.08 -12.12 -27.29
C LYS A 278 -11.54 -10.80 -26.69
N GLU A 279 -12.66 -10.31 -27.16
CA GLU A 279 -13.30 -9.13 -26.57
C GLU A 279 -13.82 -9.47 -25.19
N GLY A 280 -13.57 -8.58 -24.25
CA GLY A 280 -14.13 -8.72 -22.92
C GLY A 280 -15.63 -8.54 -22.95
N ARG A 281 -16.33 -9.36 -22.20
CA ARG A 281 -17.79 -9.28 -22.05
C ARG A 281 -18.17 -8.68 -20.71
N VAL A 282 -19.25 -7.94 -20.65
CA VAL A 282 -19.90 -7.59 -19.39
C VAL A 282 -20.43 -8.89 -18.77
N ILE A 283 -20.01 -9.18 -17.55
CA ILE A 283 -20.46 -10.35 -16.81
C ILE A 283 -21.87 -10.04 -16.27
N PRO A 284 -22.91 -10.83 -16.56
CA PRO A 284 -24.26 -10.59 -16.09
C PRO A 284 -24.33 -10.44 -14.56
N TYR A 285 -25.28 -9.62 -14.08
CA TYR A 285 -25.45 -9.33 -12.64
C TYR A 285 -25.56 -10.61 -11.81
N GLU A 286 -26.32 -11.59 -12.33
CA GLU A 286 -26.58 -12.87 -11.67
C GLU A 286 -25.29 -13.68 -11.41
N GLU A 287 -24.30 -13.58 -12.31
CA GLU A 287 -23.01 -14.26 -12.17
C GLU A 287 -22.07 -13.55 -11.17
N VAL A 288 -22.26 -12.23 -10.94
CA VAL A 288 -21.38 -11.41 -10.08
C VAL A 288 -22.08 -10.84 -8.84
N MET A 289 -23.31 -11.24 -8.55
CA MET A 289 -24.14 -10.68 -7.49
C MET A 289 -23.41 -10.61 -6.13
N GLU A 290 -22.72 -11.69 -5.73
CA GLU A 290 -21.96 -11.71 -4.48
C GLU A 290 -20.75 -10.73 -4.51
N LYS A 291 -20.09 -10.61 -5.64
CA LYS A 291 -18.99 -9.63 -5.81
C LYS A 291 -19.54 -8.20 -5.75
N VAL A 292 -20.68 -7.94 -6.39
CA VAL A 292 -21.37 -6.65 -6.34
C VAL A 292 -21.78 -6.32 -4.92
N ARG A 293 -22.41 -7.26 -4.21
CA ARG A 293 -22.82 -7.11 -2.80
C ARG A 293 -21.63 -6.77 -1.90
N ASN A 294 -20.52 -7.48 -2.03
CA ASN A 294 -19.32 -7.25 -1.23
C ASN A 294 -18.72 -5.87 -1.49
N GLN A 295 -18.59 -5.46 -2.77
CA GLN A 295 -18.05 -4.15 -3.12
C GLN A 295 -18.97 -3.02 -2.66
N TYR A 296 -20.26 -3.12 -2.91
CA TYR A 296 -21.28 -2.16 -2.48
C TYR A 296 -21.25 -2.01 -0.96
N THR A 297 -21.30 -3.14 -0.23
CA THR A 297 -21.26 -3.13 1.24
C THR A 297 -20.00 -2.46 1.76
N GLN A 298 -18.85 -2.72 1.17
CA GLN A 298 -17.58 -2.12 1.57
C GLN A 298 -17.55 -0.61 1.31
N GLU A 299 -17.98 -0.17 0.12
CA GLU A 299 -17.98 1.26 -0.25
C GLU A 299 -19.00 2.04 0.60
N GLU A 300 -20.21 1.52 0.74
CA GLU A 300 -21.27 2.17 1.50
C GLU A 300 -20.95 2.23 3.00
N SER A 301 -20.40 1.15 3.56
CA SER A 301 -19.93 1.13 4.95
C SER A 301 -18.87 2.21 5.20
N ARG A 302 -17.94 2.37 4.27
CA ARG A 302 -16.91 3.40 4.36
C ARG A 302 -17.50 4.80 4.26
N ARG A 303 -18.47 5.00 3.37
CA ARG A 303 -19.18 6.28 3.19
C ARG A 303 -19.96 6.67 4.45
N LEU A 304 -20.76 5.74 4.99
CA LEU A 304 -21.56 5.95 6.19
C LEU A 304 -20.68 6.24 7.42
N TYR A 305 -19.63 5.47 7.61
CA TYR A 305 -18.70 5.72 8.73
C TYR A 305 -18.02 7.09 8.60
N LYS A 306 -17.54 7.46 7.40
CA LYS A 306 -16.94 8.78 7.17
C LYS A 306 -17.93 9.93 7.43
N ALA A 307 -19.17 9.79 6.97
CA ALA A 307 -20.21 10.79 7.20
C ALA A 307 -20.57 10.92 8.70
N TRP A 308 -20.65 9.78 9.41
CA TRP A 308 -20.85 9.77 10.85
C TRP A 308 -19.69 10.44 11.59
N LEU A 309 -18.45 10.09 11.27
CA LEU A 309 -17.27 10.68 11.91
C LEU A 309 -17.23 12.20 11.71
N GLN A 310 -17.56 12.68 10.51
CA GLN A 310 -17.65 14.10 10.23
C GLN A 310 -18.70 14.80 11.11
N LYS A 311 -19.90 14.23 11.24
CA LYS A 311 -20.95 14.73 12.13
C LYS A 311 -20.50 14.78 13.60
N VAL A 312 -19.78 13.76 14.07
CA VAL A 312 -19.25 13.74 15.45
C VAL A 312 -18.17 14.80 15.61
N LYS A 313 -17.29 14.97 14.64
CA LYS A 313 -16.23 16.00 14.63
C LYS A 313 -16.81 17.42 14.71
N GLU A 314 -17.85 17.70 13.94
CA GLU A 314 -18.55 19.00 13.96
C GLU A 314 -19.21 19.32 15.30
N ARG A 315 -19.60 18.31 16.07
CA ARG A 315 -20.20 18.45 17.40
C ARG A 315 -19.17 18.43 18.53
N SER A 316 -17.91 18.22 18.22
CA SER A 316 -16.82 18.16 19.19
C SER A 316 -16.17 19.52 19.36
N PHE A 317 -15.81 19.84 20.61
CA PHE A 317 -14.97 20.99 20.87
C PHE A 317 -13.51 20.64 20.51
N ILE A 318 -12.94 21.34 19.54
CA ILE A 318 -11.57 21.12 19.07
C ILE A 318 -10.85 22.47 19.10
N GLU A 319 -9.81 22.58 19.90
CA GLU A 319 -8.89 23.75 19.94
C GLU A 319 -7.49 23.30 19.53
N VAL A 320 -6.95 23.87 18.46
CA VAL A 320 -5.59 23.58 17.97
C VAL A 320 -4.64 24.69 18.40
N LYS A 321 -3.47 24.29 18.97
CA LYS A 321 -2.42 25.18 19.54
C LYS A 321 -1.03 24.91 18.92
N LEU A 322 -0.98 24.58 17.63
CA LEU A 322 0.28 24.32 16.90
C LEU A 322 1.17 25.55 16.84
#